data_a8488bc8ab3b84bd9d03633633889a3b
#
_entry.id   a8488bc8ab3b84bd9d03633633889a3b
#
_cell.length_a   1.000
_cell.length_b   1.000
_cell.length_c   1.000
_cell.angle_alpha   90.00
_cell.angle_beta   90.00
_cell.angle_gamma   90.00
#
_symmetry.space_group_name_H-M   'P 1'
#
loop_
_entity.id
_entity.type
_entity.pdbx_description
1 polymer ?
#
loop_
_entity_poly.entity_id
_entity_poly.type
_entity_poly.pdbx_seq_one_letter_code
_entity_poly.pdbx_strand_id
1 'polypeptide(L)'
;SLEPNAILFCFGDNDTFPLWYNQEVEGKRTDARVCNLSYIQTDWYIDQMKRPAYQSPALPISWKRLDYVEGTNSYIEVQPSAKAQVLQFFKEHPEEARQRFGDDPFEVKNIMKYWVLSKDKDMRIIPTDTLYVKVDKDAVRRSGMMLQGDSIPDKMVISLAGKRALYKGDLMMLEIIANSNWVRPVYVASTV
;
A
#
# COMPACT_ATOMS: atom_id res chain seq x y z
N SER A 1 -1.83 -5.91 -21.66
CA SER A 1 -2.69 -4.72 -21.56
C SER A 1 -3.16 -4.55 -20.14
N LEU A 2 -3.35 -3.30 -19.67
CA LEU A 2 -3.91 -3.02 -18.36
C LEU A 2 -5.45 -3.00 -18.42
N GLU A 3 -6.12 -3.48 -17.38
CA GLU A 3 -7.54 -3.26 -17.18
C GLU A 3 -7.88 -1.78 -16.97
N PRO A 4 -9.15 -1.36 -17.19
CA PRO A 4 -9.57 0.02 -16.94
C PRO A 4 -9.31 0.49 -15.51
N ASN A 5 -9.00 1.77 -15.35
CA ASN A 5 -8.73 2.43 -14.06
C ASN A 5 -7.57 1.81 -13.26
N ALA A 6 -6.66 1.10 -13.90
CA ALA A 6 -5.54 0.45 -13.23
C ALA A 6 -4.62 1.45 -12.48
N ILE A 7 -4.02 0.98 -11.40
CA ILE A 7 -2.88 1.61 -10.74
C ILE A 7 -1.64 0.86 -11.19
N LEU A 8 -0.67 1.56 -11.75
CA LEU A 8 0.57 0.98 -12.25
C LEU A 8 1.75 1.57 -11.48
N PHE A 9 2.34 0.77 -10.61
CA PHE A 9 3.62 1.10 -10.00
C PHE A 9 4.77 0.85 -10.98
N CYS A 10 5.69 1.80 -11.09
CA CYS A 10 6.87 1.69 -11.93
C CYS A 10 8.11 2.16 -11.20
N PHE A 11 9.26 1.64 -11.62
CA PHE A 11 10.57 1.97 -11.05
C PHE A 11 11.39 2.76 -12.06
N GLY A 12 11.90 3.92 -11.60
CA GLY A 12 12.82 4.73 -12.39
C GLY A 12 12.24 5.33 -13.67
N ASP A 13 13.09 6.01 -14.38
CA ASP A 13 12.70 6.84 -15.52
C ASP A 13 12.41 6.03 -16.79
N ASN A 14 13.13 4.92 -16.97
CA ASN A 14 12.98 4.07 -18.16
C ASN A 14 11.59 3.42 -18.25
N ASP A 15 10.99 3.09 -17.12
CA ASP A 15 9.62 2.56 -17.08
C ASP A 15 8.58 3.69 -17.14
N THR A 16 8.87 4.82 -16.51
CA THR A 16 7.90 5.88 -16.28
C THR A 16 7.71 6.79 -17.49
N PHE A 17 8.80 7.24 -18.13
CA PHE A 17 8.72 8.21 -19.20
C PHE A 17 7.98 7.72 -20.45
N PRO A 18 8.13 6.48 -20.92
CA PRO A 18 7.32 5.98 -22.02
C PRO A 18 5.82 5.92 -21.69
N LEU A 19 5.47 5.65 -20.44
CA LEU A 19 4.08 5.64 -19.98
C LEU A 19 3.50 7.05 -19.97
N TRP A 20 4.24 8.01 -19.40
CA TRP A 20 3.82 9.41 -19.42
C TRP A 20 3.73 9.97 -20.82
N TYR A 21 4.67 9.65 -21.72
CA TYR A 21 4.58 10.06 -23.11
C TYR A 21 3.27 9.57 -23.77
N ASN A 22 2.92 8.31 -23.57
CA ASN A 22 1.66 7.76 -24.07
C ASN A 22 0.43 8.50 -23.53
N GLN A 23 0.45 8.89 -22.25
CA GLN A 23 -0.67 9.62 -21.64
C GLN A 23 -0.71 11.09 -22.04
N GLU A 24 0.44 11.80 -21.97
CA GLU A 24 0.53 13.24 -22.18
C GLU A 24 0.46 13.64 -23.66
N VAL A 25 1.11 12.88 -24.53
CA VAL A 25 1.25 13.23 -25.96
C VAL A 25 0.24 12.49 -26.82
N GLU A 26 0.04 11.20 -26.55
CA GLU A 26 -0.85 10.39 -27.39
C GLU A 26 -2.28 10.25 -26.81
N GLY A 27 -2.53 10.76 -25.61
CA GLY A 27 -3.83 10.69 -24.95
C GLY A 27 -4.32 9.27 -24.66
N LYS A 28 -3.39 8.30 -24.59
CA LYS A 28 -3.73 6.89 -24.41
C LYS A 28 -3.71 6.50 -22.93
N ARG A 29 -4.67 5.69 -22.51
CA ARG A 29 -4.75 5.12 -21.14
C ARG A 29 -4.68 6.17 -20.04
N THR A 30 -5.32 7.30 -20.25
CA THR A 30 -5.45 8.40 -19.28
C THR A 30 -6.33 8.01 -18.08
N ASP A 31 -7.01 6.87 -18.15
CA ASP A 31 -7.74 6.21 -17.06
C ASP A 31 -6.81 5.53 -16.05
N ALA A 32 -5.63 5.06 -16.49
CA ALA A 32 -4.66 4.41 -15.62
C ALA A 32 -3.83 5.42 -14.84
N ARG A 33 -3.51 5.11 -13.57
CA ARG A 33 -2.65 5.96 -12.76
C ARG A 33 -1.24 5.39 -12.71
N VAL A 34 -0.32 6.07 -13.36
CA VAL A 34 1.11 5.76 -13.27
C VAL A 34 1.66 6.35 -11.98
N CYS A 35 2.26 5.52 -11.14
CA CYS A 35 2.86 5.89 -9.87
C CYS A 35 4.32 5.47 -9.82
N ASN A 36 5.22 6.45 -9.92
CA ASN A 36 6.67 6.21 -9.84
C ASN A 36 7.09 6.03 -8.38
N LEU A 37 7.65 4.87 -8.06
CA LEU A 37 8.04 4.50 -6.70
C LEU A 37 9.28 5.24 -6.20
N SER A 38 10.10 5.82 -7.08
CA SER A 38 11.19 6.69 -6.69
C SER A 38 10.68 8.07 -6.25
N TYR A 39 9.67 8.61 -6.95
CA TYR A 39 9.12 9.94 -6.64
C TYR A 39 8.13 9.92 -5.48
N ILE A 40 7.42 8.80 -5.22
CA ILE A 40 6.43 8.74 -4.14
C ILE A 40 7.06 8.81 -2.73
N GLN A 41 8.36 8.86 -2.64
CA GLN A 41 9.07 9.17 -1.41
C GLN A 41 9.05 10.67 -1.08
N THR A 42 8.67 11.52 -2.04
CA THR A 42 8.61 12.97 -1.88
C THR A 42 7.20 13.45 -1.58
N ASP A 43 7.08 14.43 -0.72
CA ASP A 43 5.79 14.96 -0.30
C ASP A 43 5.00 15.63 -1.45
N TRP A 44 5.67 16.35 -2.35
CA TRP A 44 5.03 16.99 -3.49
C TRP A 44 4.41 15.96 -4.46
N TYR A 45 5.05 14.80 -4.65
CA TYR A 45 4.51 13.76 -5.51
C TYR A 45 3.35 13.02 -4.85
N ILE A 46 3.41 12.79 -3.53
CA ILE A 46 2.27 12.27 -2.76
C ILE A 46 1.07 13.22 -2.89
N ASP A 47 1.28 14.53 -2.78
CA ASP A 47 0.21 15.53 -2.99
C ASP A 47 -0.41 15.41 -4.38
N GLN A 48 0.40 15.18 -5.42
CA GLN A 48 -0.13 14.94 -6.77
C GLN A 48 -0.93 13.64 -6.86
N MET A 49 -0.46 12.56 -6.26
CA MET A 49 -1.16 11.26 -6.26
C MET A 49 -2.50 11.31 -5.52
N LYS A 50 -2.64 12.21 -4.56
CA LYS A 50 -3.89 12.46 -3.82
C LYS A 50 -4.91 13.30 -4.61
N ARG A 51 -4.61 13.70 -5.83
CA ARG A 51 -5.50 14.44 -6.71
C ARG A 51 -5.85 13.59 -7.93
N PRO A 52 -7.04 13.75 -8.51
CA PRO A 52 -7.33 13.13 -9.80
C PRO A 52 -6.42 13.71 -10.89
N ALA A 53 -6.13 12.91 -11.90
CA ALA A 53 -5.41 13.35 -13.09
C ALA A 53 -6.05 12.71 -14.34
N TYR A 54 -6.39 13.54 -15.31
CA TYR A 54 -7.15 13.12 -16.50
C TYR A 54 -8.44 12.38 -16.12
N GLN A 55 -8.58 11.15 -16.58
CA GLN A 55 -9.72 10.27 -16.27
C GLN A 55 -9.46 9.36 -15.05
N SER A 56 -8.24 9.42 -14.48
CA SER A 56 -7.88 8.62 -13.33
C SER A 56 -8.27 9.33 -12.03
N PRO A 57 -9.00 8.66 -11.13
CA PRO A 57 -9.25 9.20 -9.79
C PRO A 57 -7.96 9.28 -8.96
N ALA A 58 -8.02 10.03 -7.87
CA ALA A 58 -6.95 10.08 -6.87
C ALA A 58 -6.56 8.68 -6.39
N LEU A 59 -5.30 8.50 -6.03
CA LEU A 59 -4.88 7.30 -5.32
C LEU A 59 -5.43 7.31 -3.87
N PRO A 60 -5.78 6.13 -3.32
CA PRO A 60 -6.43 6.03 -2.02
C PRO A 60 -5.42 6.16 -0.87
N ILE A 61 -4.83 7.35 -0.72
CA ILE A 61 -3.87 7.67 0.33
C ILE A 61 -4.62 8.41 1.45
N SER A 62 -4.79 7.77 2.60
CA SER A 62 -5.49 8.32 3.75
C SER A 62 -4.61 9.20 4.64
N TRP A 63 -3.28 9.11 4.50
CA TRP A 63 -2.34 9.88 5.30
C TRP A 63 -2.56 11.37 5.15
N LYS A 64 -2.49 12.10 6.25
CA LYS A 64 -2.53 13.56 6.27
C LYS A 64 -1.19 14.15 5.84
N ARG A 65 -1.16 15.42 5.44
CA ARG A 65 0.06 16.09 5.03
C ARG A 65 1.20 15.95 6.06
N LEU A 66 0.88 16.10 7.34
CA LEU A 66 1.86 15.98 8.43
C LEU A 66 2.43 14.57 8.61
N ASP A 67 1.79 13.56 8.06
CA ASP A 67 2.25 12.17 8.15
C ASP A 67 3.36 11.86 7.13
N TYR A 68 3.47 12.63 6.05
CA TYR A 68 4.42 12.37 4.96
C TYR A 68 5.28 13.56 4.52
N VAL A 69 5.12 14.73 5.14
CA VAL A 69 5.99 15.87 4.86
C VAL A 69 7.46 15.48 5.02
N GLU A 70 8.34 16.16 4.31
CA GLU A 70 9.78 15.91 4.35
C GLU A 70 10.29 15.75 5.79
N GLY A 71 11.10 14.73 6.04
CA GLY A 71 11.63 14.39 7.38
C GLY A 71 10.66 13.59 8.26
N THR A 72 9.41 13.37 7.85
CA THR A 72 8.43 12.59 8.62
C THR A 72 8.22 11.22 7.99
N ASN A 73 8.24 10.16 8.83
CA ASN A 73 8.05 8.76 8.40
C ASN A 73 8.92 8.37 7.19
N SER A 74 10.16 8.86 7.15
CA SER A 74 11.10 8.57 6.06
C SER A 74 11.42 7.08 5.96
N TYR A 75 11.44 6.38 7.10
CA TYR A 75 11.51 4.93 7.19
C TYR A 75 10.90 4.45 8.52
N ILE A 76 10.46 3.21 8.56
CA ILE A 76 9.98 2.50 9.75
C ILE A 76 10.72 1.17 9.86
N GLU A 77 11.27 0.88 11.02
CA GLU A 77 12.00 -0.36 11.26
C GLU A 77 11.08 -1.58 11.27
N VAL A 78 11.56 -2.68 10.68
CA VAL A 78 10.90 -3.98 10.74
C VAL A 78 11.51 -4.79 11.87
N GLN A 79 10.73 -5.09 12.90
CA GLN A 79 11.16 -5.81 14.12
C GLN A 79 10.32 -7.08 14.33
N PRO A 80 10.60 -8.17 13.59
CA PRO A 80 9.81 -9.39 13.64
C PRO A 80 9.78 -10.05 15.03
N SER A 81 10.79 -9.79 15.86
CA SER A 81 10.84 -10.28 17.25
C SER A 81 9.69 -9.78 18.12
N ALA A 82 9.09 -8.64 17.80
CA ALA A 82 7.95 -8.11 18.53
C ALA A 82 6.65 -8.91 18.28
N LYS A 83 6.57 -9.71 17.22
CA LYS A 83 5.36 -10.47 16.85
C LYS A 83 4.88 -11.39 17.96
N ALA A 84 5.79 -12.12 18.60
CA ALA A 84 5.44 -13.05 19.66
C ALA A 84 4.82 -12.33 20.88
N GLN A 85 5.35 -11.16 21.24
CA GLN A 85 4.83 -10.33 22.32
C GLN A 85 3.43 -9.81 22.02
N VAL A 86 3.19 -9.36 20.78
CA VAL A 86 1.85 -8.92 20.34
C VAL A 86 0.84 -10.06 20.44
N LEU A 87 1.19 -11.25 19.95
CA LEU A 87 0.32 -12.42 20.01
C LEU A 87 0.06 -12.87 21.44
N GLN A 88 1.06 -12.80 22.31
CA GLN A 88 0.89 -13.12 23.74
C GLN A 88 -0.06 -12.12 24.40
N PHE A 89 0.08 -10.83 24.12
CA PHE A 89 -0.80 -9.79 24.64
C PHE A 89 -2.26 -10.00 24.19
N PHE A 90 -2.49 -10.43 22.94
CA PHE A 90 -3.82 -10.79 22.47
C PHE A 90 -4.45 -11.98 23.23
N LYS A 91 -3.63 -12.93 23.67
CA LYS A 91 -4.12 -14.07 24.47
C LYS A 91 -4.49 -13.67 25.89
N GLU A 92 -3.68 -12.81 26.50
CA GLU A 92 -3.83 -12.41 27.91
C GLU A 92 -4.86 -11.30 28.08
N HIS A 93 -4.93 -10.36 27.15
CA HIS A 93 -5.73 -9.13 27.23
C HIS A 93 -6.48 -8.86 25.90
N PRO A 94 -7.40 -9.75 25.48
CA PRO A 94 -7.98 -9.68 24.12
C PRO A 94 -8.71 -8.37 23.82
N GLU A 95 -9.46 -7.81 24.77
CA GLU A 95 -10.20 -6.56 24.53
C GLU A 95 -9.27 -5.35 24.45
N GLU A 96 -8.28 -5.26 25.33
CA GLU A 96 -7.29 -4.20 25.31
C GLU A 96 -6.42 -4.28 24.06
N ALA A 97 -6.04 -5.50 23.66
CA ALA A 97 -5.26 -5.73 22.43
C ALA A 97 -6.01 -5.27 21.19
N ARG A 98 -7.33 -5.55 21.07
CA ARG A 98 -8.15 -5.04 19.96
C ARG A 98 -8.24 -3.52 19.94
N GLN A 99 -8.37 -2.88 21.09
CA GLN A 99 -8.37 -1.41 21.17
C GLN A 99 -7.01 -0.82 20.76
N ARG A 100 -5.92 -1.48 21.10
CA ARG A 100 -4.57 -1.00 20.87
C ARG A 100 -4.02 -1.29 19.47
N PHE A 101 -4.40 -2.42 18.86
CA PHE A 101 -3.81 -2.91 17.61
C PHE A 101 -4.84 -3.25 16.53
N GLY A 102 -6.15 -3.11 16.81
CA GLY A 102 -7.22 -3.59 15.94
C GLY A 102 -7.46 -5.09 16.09
N ASP A 103 -8.49 -5.60 15.44
CA ASP A 103 -8.85 -7.03 15.51
C ASP A 103 -7.81 -7.95 14.86
N ASP A 104 -7.15 -7.45 13.82
CA ASP A 104 -6.14 -8.15 13.03
C ASP A 104 -4.83 -7.34 13.03
N PRO A 105 -3.94 -7.53 14.02
CA PRO A 105 -2.79 -6.64 14.26
C PRO A 105 -1.77 -6.59 13.12
N PHE A 106 -1.73 -7.60 12.24
CA PHE A 106 -0.76 -7.70 11.15
C PHE A 106 -1.38 -7.42 9.77
N GLU A 107 -2.66 -7.02 9.73
CA GLU A 107 -3.25 -6.46 8.52
C GLU A 107 -2.64 -5.07 8.23
N VAL A 108 -2.34 -4.79 6.96
CA VAL A 108 -1.67 -3.55 6.56
C VAL A 108 -2.38 -2.30 7.07
N LYS A 109 -3.72 -2.22 7.01
CA LYS A 109 -4.49 -1.06 7.52
C LYS A 109 -4.26 -0.82 9.02
N ASN A 110 -4.21 -1.90 9.81
CA ASN A 110 -3.97 -1.81 11.26
C ASN A 110 -2.50 -1.49 11.56
N ILE A 111 -1.57 -2.02 10.80
CA ILE A 111 -0.15 -1.64 10.89
C ILE A 111 0.02 -0.15 10.64
N MET A 112 -0.59 0.41 9.59
CA MET A 112 -0.52 1.84 9.30
C MET A 112 -1.11 2.68 10.44
N LYS A 113 -2.30 2.32 10.89
CA LYS A 113 -3.05 3.09 11.88
C LYS A 113 -2.44 3.06 13.29
N TYR A 114 -2.09 1.88 13.76
CA TYR A 114 -1.73 1.67 15.17
C TYR A 114 -0.23 1.66 15.44
N TRP A 115 0.60 1.43 14.42
CA TRP A 115 2.04 1.34 14.53
C TRP A 115 2.74 2.49 13.78
N VAL A 116 2.66 2.51 12.46
CA VAL A 116 3.38 3.50 11.63
C VAL A 116 3.00 4.94 11.97
N LEU A 117 1.69 5.22 12.11
CA LEU A 117 1.14 6.53 12.43
C LEU A 117 0.82 6.70 13.93
N SER A 118 1.40 5.86 14.78
CA SER A 118 1.21 5.99 16.23
C SER A 118 1.70 7.34 16.73
N LYS A 119 0.98 7.93 17.69
CA LYS A 119 1.43 9.11 18.43
C LYS A 119 2.59 8.79 19.37
N ASP A 120 2.63 7.55 19.87
CA ASP A 120 3.72 7.01 20.66
C ASP A 120 4.87 6.62 19.71
N LYS A 121 6.01 7.29 19.85
CA LYS A 121 7.18 7.07 18.99
C LYS A 121 7.77 5.66 19.18
N ASP A 122 7.67 5.08 20.36
CA ASP A 122 8.20 3.75 20.66
C ASP A 122 7.37 2.64 19.98
N MET A 123 6.15 2.97 19.58
CA MET A 123 5.28 2.08 18.80
C MET A 123 5.54 2.14 17.28
N ARG A 124 6.37 3.06 16.80
CA ARG A 124 6.59 3.24 15.35
C ARG A 124 7.56 2.21 14.79
N ILE A 125 7.12 0.97 14.78
CA ILE A 125 7.80 -0.19 14.18
C ILE A 125 6.80 -1.01 13.36
N ILE A 126 7.30 -1.93 12.56
CA ILE A 126 6.50 -3.00 11.95
C ILE A 126 6.83 -4.29 12.71
N PRO A 127 5.90 -4.80 13.53
CA PRO A 127 6.17 -5.86 14.51
C PRO A 127 6.16 -7.27 13.90
N THR A 128 6.35 -7.40 12.59
CA THR A 128 6.29 -8.69 11.88
C THR A 128 7.04 -8.59 10.55
N ASP A 129 7.53 -9.71 10.07
CA ASP A 129 8.06 -9.87 8.71
C ASP A 129 7.02 -10.34 7.68
N THR A 130 5.78 -10.52 8.11
CA THR A 130 4.69 -11.01 7.27
C THR A 130 3.44 -10.20 7.52
N LEU A 131 3.08 -9.40 6.53
CA LEU A 131 1.86 -8.59 6.49
C LEU A 131 0.81 -9.27 5.61
N TYR A 132 -0.43 -8.83 5.70
CA TYR A 132 -1.47 -9.24 4.77
C TYR A 132 -2.50 -8.13 4.52
N VAL A 133 -3.18 -8.24 3.39
CA VAL A 133 -4.35 -7.45 3.03
C VAL A 133 -5.52 -8.40 2.88
N LYS A 134 -6.64 -8.13 3.57
CA LYS A 134 -7.87 -8.90 3.40
C LYS A 134 -8.41 -8.73 1.99
N VAL A 135 -8.88 -9.81 1.39
CA VAL A 135 -9.43 -9.78 0.04
C VAL A 135 -10.94 -9.65 0.09
N ASP A 136 -11.46 -8.57 -0.50
CA ASP A 136 -12.89 -8.47 -0.81
C ASP A 136 -13.19 -9.30 -2.07
N LYS A 137 -13.63 -10.54 -1.85
CA LYS A 137 -13.90 -11.50 -2.93
C LYS A 137 -14.97 -11.02 -3.90
N ASP A 138 -15.94 -10.27 -3.41
CA ASP A 138 -17.02 -9.75 -4.25
C ASP A 138 -16.52 -8.57 -5.10
N ALA A 139 -15.67 -7.70 -4.56
CA ALA A 139 -15.02 -6.67 -5.35
C ALA A 139 -14.12 -7.27 -6.44
N VAL A 140 -13.34 -8.30 -6.11
CA VAL A 140 -12.49 -9.02 -7.08
C VAL A 140 -13.33 -9.66 -8.18
N ARG A 141 -14.44 -10.30 -7.84
CA ARG A 141 -15.35 -10.88 -8.86
C ARG A 141 -15.95 -9.81 -9.77
N ARG A 142 -16.38 -8.67 -9.20
CA ARG A 142 -16.95 -7.55 -9.96
C ARG A 142 -15.93 -6.87 -10.87
N SER A 143 -14.66 -6.90 -10.54
CA SER A 143 -13.60 -6.28 -11.35
C SER A 143 -13.38 -6.96 -12.71
N GLY A 144 -13.82 -8.22 -12.86
CA GLY A 144 -13.61 -9.00 -14.09
C GLY A 144 -12.17 -9.49 -14.29
N MET A 145 -11.29 -9.31 -13.32
CA MET A 145 -9.87 -9.71 -13.40
C MET A 145 -9.64 -11.23 -13.26
N MET A 146 -10.66 -11.96 -12.79
CA MET A 146 -10.53 -13.40 -12.55
C MET A 146 -11.09 -14.22 -13.70
N LEU A 147 -10.40 -15.29 -14.03
CA LEU A 147 -10.90 -16.30 -14.95
C LEU A 147 -11.97 -17.16 -14.26
N GLN A 148 -12.89 -17.69 -15.05
CA GLN A 148 -13.94 -18.55 -14.54
C GLN A 148 -13.34 -19.82 -13.94
N GLY A 149 -13.60 -20.06 -12.65
CA GLY A 149 -13.07 -21.22 -11.90
C GLY A 149 -11.86 -20.92 -11.01
N ASP A 150 -11.29 -19.72 -11.07
CA ASP A 150 -10.18 -19.35 -10.20
C ASP A 150 -10.62 -19.25 -8.73
N SER A 151 -9.75 -19.72 -7.83
CA SER A 151 -9.95 -19.59 -6.39
C SER A 151 -9.43 -18.25 -5.90
N ILE A 152 -10.28 -17.49 -5.21
CA ILE A 152 -9.90 -16.21 -4.60
C ILE A 152 -9.50 -16.47 -3.14
N PRO A 153 -8.25 -16.18 -2.75
CA PRO A 153 -7.81 -16.34 -1.36
C PRO A 153 -8.51 -15.33 -0.44
N ASP A 154 -8.52 -15.61 0.87
CA ASP A 154 -9.07 -14.68 1.87
C ASP A 154 -8.13 -13.51 2.16
N LYS A 155 -6.83 -13.71 1.93
CA LYS A 155 -5.77 -12.75 2.24
C LYS A 155 -4.72 -12.74 1.13
N MET A 156 -4.21 -11.57 0.80
CA MET A 156 -2.96 -11.41 0.06
C MET A 156 -1.83 -11.24 1.07
N VAL A 157 -0.90 -12.17 1.07
CA VAL A 157 0.25 -12.17 1.98
C VAL A 157 1.41 -11.39 1.37
N ILE A 158 2.04 -10.53 2.18
CA ILE A 158 3.19 -9.71 1.80
C ILE A 158 4.35 -10.07 2.73
N SER A 159 5.40 -10.65 2.17
CA SER A 159 6.61 -10.99 2.91
C SER A 159 7.57 -9.80 2.96
N LEU A 160 8.05 -9.50 4.16
CA LEU A 160 9.12 -8.53 4.43
C LEU A 160 10.41 -9.24 4.84
N ALA A 161 10.51 -10.54 4.59
CA ALA A 161 11.68 -11.33 4.98
C ALA A 161 12.99 -10.71 4.47
N GLY A 162 13.94 -10.52 5.38
CA GLY A 162 15.23 -9.89 5.08
C GLY A 162 15.22 -8.36 5.03
N LYS A 163 14.07 -7.71 5.07
CA LYS A 163 13.98 -6.24 5.17
C LYS A 163 14.17 -5.79 6.62
N ARG A 164 15.05 -4.81 6.83
CA ARG A 164 15.27 -4.19 8.15
C ARG A 164 14.40 -2.96 8.38
N ALA A 165 13.97 -2.33 7.31
CA ALA A 165 13.10 -1.17 7.34
C ALA A 165 12.27 -1.08 6.06
N LEU A 166 11.13 -0.39 6.14
CA LEU A 166 10.38 0.09 4.98
C LEU A 166 10.57 1.60 4.87
N TYR A 167 10.92 2.07 3.69
CA TYR A 167 11.03 3.49 3.38
C TYR A 167 9.67 4.07 3.00
N LYS A 168 9.57 5.39 2.96
CA LYS A 168 8.30 6.08 2.65
C LYS A 168 7.64 5.57 1.37
N GLY A 169 8.40 5.31 0.30
CA GLY A 169 7.87 4.74 -0.93
C GLY A 169 7.23 3.37 -0.74
N ASP A 170 7.86 2.48 0.05
CA ASP A 170 7.28 1.17 0.39
C ASP A 170 5.99 1.33 1.21
N LEU A 171 6.00 2.25 2.19
CA LEU A 171 4.82 2.53 3.03
C LEU A 171 3.65 3.06 2.19
N MET A 172 3.92 3.97 1.25
CA MET A 172 2.90 4.50 0.34
C MET A 172 2.35 3.43 -0.60
N MET A 173 3.20 2.55 -1.12
CA MET A 173 2.75 1.41 -1.93
C MET A 173 1.81 0.50 -1.14
N LEU A 174 2.16 0.15 0.09
CA LEU A 174 1.31 -0.66 0.98
C LEU A 174 -0.01 0.05 1.30
N GLU A 175 0.04 1.34 1.61
CA GLU A 175 -1.13 2.18 1.87
C GLU A 175 -2.10 2.18 0.69
N ILE A 176 -1.60 2.41 -0.53
CA ILE A 176 -2.40 2.42 -1.75
C ILE A 176 -3.03 1.04 -2.00
N ILE A 177 -2.25 -0.03 -1.89
CA ILE A 177 -2.75 -1.40 -2.10
C ILE A 177 -3.86 -1.73 -1.09
N ALA A 178 -3.62 -1.47 0.19
CA ALA A 178 -4.58 -1.79 1.24
C ALA A 178 -5.89 -0.99 1.11
N ASN A 179 -5.81 0.30 0.73
CA ASN A 179 -6.97 1.17 0.61
C ASN A 179 -7.64 1.12 -0.76
N SER A 180 -7.05 0.44 -1.74
CA SER A 180 -7.70 0.22 -3.05
C SER A 180 -8.99 -0.61 -2.93
N ASN A 181 -9.14 -1.36 -1.85
CA ASN A 181 -10.29 -2.20 -1.53
C ASN A 181 -10.70 -3.13 -2.68
N TRP A 182 -9.71 -3.56 -3.48
CA TRP A 182 -9.89 -4.46 -4.63
C TRP A 182 -10.81 -3.90 -5.73
N VAL A 183 -11.06 -2.58 -5.73
CA VAL A 183 -11.91 -1.90 -6.72
C VAL A 183 -11.12 -1.56 -7.99
N ARG A 184 -9.81 -1.29 -7.84
CA ARG A 184 -8.92 -0.93 -8.94
C ARG A 184 -7.84 -2.00 -9.11
N PRO A 185 -7.60 -2.47 -10.36
CA PRO A 185 -6.46 -3.35 -10.64
C PRO A 185 -5.13 -2.69 -10.30
N VAL A 186 -4.23 -3.44 -9.67
CA VAL A 186 -2.90 -2.96 -9.29
C VAL A 186 -1.85 -3.78 -10.02
N TYR A 187 -0.94 -3.11 -10.69
CA TYR A 187 0.16 -3.70 -11.43
C TYR A 187 1.50 -3.12 -10.97
N VAL A 188 2.53 -3.91 -11.13
CA VAL A 188 3.92 -3.47 -10.98
C VAL A 188 4.61 -3.68 -12.33
N ALA A 189 5.14 -2.60 -12.89
CA ALA A 189 5.99 -2.70 -14.07
C ALA A 189 7.31 -3.37 -13.65
N SER A 190 7.72 -4.39 -14.39
CA SER A 190 9.06 -4.94 -14.29
C SER A 190 9.77 -4.69 -15.61
N THR A 191 10.89 -4.00 -15.56
CA THR A 191 11.87 -4.03 -16.65
C THR A 191 12.47 -5.42 -16.67
N VAL A 192 12.19 -6.15 -17.71
CA VAL A 192 12.88 -7.42 -18.00
C VAL A 192 14.26 -7.12 -18.55
#